data_76dab93682000340b595fa78552482b2
#
_entry.id   76dab93682000340b595fa78552482b2
#
_cell.length_a   1.000
_cell.length_b   1.000
_cell.length_c   1.000
_cell.angle_alpha   90.00
_cell.angle_beta   90.00
_cell.angle_gamma   90.00
#
_symmetry.space_group_name_H-M   'P 1'
#
loop_
_entity.id
_entity.type
_entity.pdbx_description
1 polymer ?
#
loop_
_entity_poly.entity_id
_entity_poly.type
_entity_poly.pdbx_seq_one_letter_code
_entity_poly.pdbx_strand_id
1 'polypeptide(L)'
;MATRTYNTISICSGYGGIELGLREVIPVRTVCYVEIEVSVAAVLAARMEEGYLDQAPIWTNLKTFDTEPWRGKVDILTGGFPCQPFSVAGAQLGEDDPRNLWPDTARLIRGLRPPVVFLENVPGILEYYFSTIRPELREMGYEVTEGLFSASETGAPHKRQRIFILADTDSSGSRQDREQTQLWASGSEQSSGTSGVSREGEDGEVEGKGRELDESRYVPLYPPGPGDRDGWALLLSIVPEAEPTFCRTLNGTTSGVDLRLRAIGNGVVPAVAARAFRVLSEKLKKQGNFPKL
;
A
#
# COMPACT_ATOMS: atom_id res chain seq x y z
N MET A 1 15.26 -4.57 -22.60
CA MET A 1 16.00 -4.69 -21.34
C MET A 1 15.08 -5.35 -20.33
N ALA A 2 15.54 -6.32 -19.54
CA ALA A 2 14.69 -6.94 -18.52
C ALA A 2 14.41 -5.90 -17.42
N THR A 3 13.14 -5.69 -17.09
CA THR A 3 12.72 -4.81 -16.00
C THR A 3 13.22 -5.39 -14.68
N ARG A 4 13.94 -4.61 -13.90
CA ARG A 4 14.43 -5.05 -12.57
C ARG A 4 13.23 -5.29 -11.64
N THR A 5 13.23 -6.41 -10.93
CA THR A 5 12.26 -6.70 -9.87
C THR A 5 12.87 -6.32 -8.51
N TYR A 6 12.13 -5.57 -7.70
CA TYR A 6 12.57 -5.08 -6.39
C TYR A 6 12.18 -6.05 -5.27
N ASN A 7 13.15 -6.45 -4.46
CA ASN A 7 12.92 -7.32 -3.31
C ASN A 7 12.29 -6.53 -2.15
N THR A 8 11.18 -7.02 -1.64
CA THR A 8 10.41 -6.36 -0.58
C THR A 8 10.32 -7.25 0.66
N ILE A 9 10.56 -6.69 1.85
CA ILE A 9 10.13 -7.28 3.12
C ILE A 9 8.89 -6.54 3.58
N SER A 10 7.83 -7.30 3.90
CA SER A 10 6.58 -6.79 4.43
C SER A 10 6.51 -7.04 5.93
N ILE A 11 6.29 -5.98 6.73
CA ILE A 11 6.12 -6.09 8.19
C ILE A 11 4.70 -5.75 8.60
N CYS A 12 4.18 -6.46 9.62
CA CYS A 12 2.77 -6.38 10.00
C CYS A 12 1.89 -6.53 8.75
N SER A 13 2.16 -7.59 8.01
CA SER A 13 1.78 -7.76 6.61
C SER A 13 0.27 -7.79 6.38
N GLY A 14 -0.49 -8.13 7.43
CA GLY A 14 -1.93 -8.30 7.27
C GLY A 14 -2.24 -9.33 6.18
N TYR A 15 -3.14 -9.01 5.28
CA TYR A 15 -3.45 -9.88 4.14
C TYR A 15 -2.64 -9.55 2.86
N GLY A 16 -1.57 -8.74 2.96
CA GLY A 16 -0.72 -8.38 1.83
C GLY A 16 -1.24 -7.21 0.98
N GLY A 17 -2.05 -6.33 1.56
CA GLY A 17 -2.71 -5.25 0.81
C GLY A 17 -1.74 -4.20 0.25
N ILE A 18 -0.64 -3.90 0.94
CA ILE A 18 0.39 -2.97 0.44
C ILE A 18 1.12 -3.60 -0.74
N GLU A 19 1.50 -4.86 -0.64
CA GLU A 19 2.23 -5.61 -1.66
C GLU A 19 1.41 -5.76 -2.94
N LEU A 20 0.12 -6.07 -2.79
CA LEU A 20 -0.82 -6.11 -3.92
C LEU A 20 -0.91 -4.74 -4.61
N GLY A 21 -0.98 -3.65 -3.84
CA GLY A 21 -1.00 -2.31 -4.40
C GLY A 21 0.32 -1.90 -5.08
N LEU A 22 1.47 -2.26 -4.51
CA LEU A 22 2.78 -1.96 -5.12
C LEU A 22 2.96 -2.68 -6.46
N ARG A 23 2.49 -3.92 -6.60
CA ARG A 23 2.55 -4.68 -7.86
C ARG A 23 1.84 -4.01 -9.02
N GLU A 24 0.83 -3.19 -8.75
CA GLU A 24 0.13 -2.39 -9.77
C GLU A 24 0.97 -1.21 -10.30
N VAL A 25 2.06 -0.87 -9.60
CA VAL A 25 2.86 0.34 -9.90
C VAL A 25 4.27 0.00 -10.35
N ILE A 26 4.90 -0.97 -9.69
CA ILE A 26 6.30 -1.36 -9.93
C ILE A 26 6.46 -2.89 -9.82
N PRO A 27 7.43 -3.49 -10.52
CA PRO A 27 7.71 -4.92 -10.41
C PRO A 27 8.37 -5.21 -9.06
N VAL A 28 7.61 -5.68 -8.09
CA VAL A 28 8.08 -6.10 -6.76
C VAL A 28 7.96 -7.60 -6.57
N ARG A 29 8.83 -8.14 -5.72
CA ARG A 29 8.78 -9.50 -5.21
C ARG A 29 8.96 -9.46 -3.71
N THR A 30 7.97 -9.95 -2.97
CA THR A 30 8.09 -10.09 -1.52
C THR A 30 8.94 -11.32 -1.20
N VAL A 31 10.02 -11.11 -0.46
CA VAL A 31 10.98 -12.15 -0.09
C VAL A 31 10.80 -12.64 1.35
N CYS A 32 10.07 -11.89 2.19
CA CYS A 32 9.68 -12.29 3.54
C CYS A 32 8.47 -11.47 4.00
N TYR A 33 7.55 -12.12 4.70
CA TYR A 33 6.45 -11.50 5.43
C TYR A 33 6.70 -11.59 6.93
N VAL A 34 6.28 -10.58 7.68
CA VAL A 34 6.32 -10.60 9.15
C VAL A 34 4.90 -10.37 9.67
N GLU A 35 4.30 -11.42 10.26
CA GLU A 35 2.93 -11.37 10.76
C GLU A 35 2.77 -12.23 12.01
N ILE A 36 2.34 -11.61 13.12
CA ILE A 36 2.23 -12.27 14.42
C ILE A 36 0.92 -13.02 14.60
N GLU A 37 -0.12 -12.54 13.94
CA GLU A 37 -1.47 -13.10 14.09
C GLU A 37 -1.61 -14.36 13.25
N VAL A 38 -1.74 -15.52 13.92
CA VAL A 38 -1.75 -16.83 13.26
C VAL A 38 -2.87 -16.94 12.22
N SER A 39 -4.06 -16.40 12.52
CA SER A 39 -5.18 -16.41 11.59
C SER A 39 -4.92 -15.58 10.32
N VAL A 40 -4.19 -14.49 10.45
CA VAL A 40 -3.80 -13.62 9.34
C VAL A 40 -2.65 -14.26 8.54
N ALA A 41 -1.68 -14.86 9.23
CA ALA A 41 -0.62 -15.63 8.58
C ALA A 41 -1.18 -16.80 7.74
N ALA A 42 -2.25 -17.46 8.20
CA ALA A 42 -2.95 -18.47 7.41
C ALA A 42 -3.60 -17.88 6.14
N VAL A 43 -4.11 -16.66 6.19
CA VAL A 43 -4.62 -15.95 4.99
C VAL A 43 -3.48 -15.66 4.02
N LEU A 44 -2.32 -15.19 4.51
CA LEU A 44 -1.13 -14.98 3.66
C LEU A 44 -0.74 -16.28 2.96
N ALA A 45 -0.64 -17.40 3.70
CA ALA A 45 -0.28 -18.69 3.13
C ALA A 45 -1.26 -19.13 2.03
N ALA A 46 -2.57 -19.02 2.27
CA ALA A 46 -3.58 -19.33 1.27
C ALA A 46 -3.44 -18.43 0.02
N ARG A 47 -3.17 -17.13 0.18
CA ARG A 47 -2.96 -16.22 -0.95
C ARG A 47 -1.69 -16.52 -1.74
N MET A 48 -0.65 -17.04 -1.08
CA MET A 48 0.55 -17.54 -1.75
C MET A 48 0.27 -18.81 -2.57
N GLU A 49 -0.51 -19.75 -2.02
CA GLU A 49 -0.92 -20.98 -2.71
C GLU A 49 -1.80 -20.68 -3.93
N GLU A 50 -2.69 -19.69 -3.83
CA GLU A 50 -3.56 -19.22 -4.92
C GLU A 50 -2.79 -18.38 -5.96
N GLY A 51 -1.53 -18.01 -5.73
CA GLY A 51 -0.70 -17.23 -6.64
C GLY A 51 -0.95 -15.71 -6.60
N TYR A 52 -1.76 -15.21 -5.67
CA TYR A 52 -1.98 -13.76 -5.50
C TYR A 52 -0.80 -13.06 -4.83
N LEU A 53 -0.06 -13.77 -3.98
CA LEU A 53 1.13 -13.25 -3.29
C LEU A 53 2.35 -14.10 -3.63
N ASP A 54 3.55 -13.52 -3.45
CA ASP A 54 4.80 -14.26 -3.63
C ASP A 54 4.95 -15.34 -2.57
N GLN A 55 5.40 -16.52 -2.99
CA GLN A 55 5.76 -17.57 -2.06
C GLN A 55 7.05 -17.18 -1.32
N ALA A 56 6.92 -16.83 -0.05
CA ALA A 56 8.01 -16.40 0.80
C ALA A 56 7.76 -16.83 2.26
N PRO A 57 8.81 -16.96 3.08
CA PRO A 57 8.66 -17.31 4.48
C PRO A 57 7.85 -16.25 5.24
N ILE A 58 7.08 -16.70 6.24
CA ILE A 58 6.39 -15.85 7.19
C ILE A 58 7.12 -15.90 8.53
N TRP A 59 7.68 -14.78 8.97
CA TRP A 59 8.25 -14.62 10.30
C TRP A 59 7.16 -14.15 11.27
N THR A 60 7.13 -14.71 12.48
CA THR A 60 6.00 -14.48 13.38
C THR A 60 6.12 -13.27 14.28
N ASN A 61 7.33 -12.82 14.61
CA ASN A 61 7.51 -11.74 15.60
C ASN A 61 8.51 -10.69 15.13
N LEU A 62 8.02 -9.49 14.87
CA LEU A 62 8.83 -8.34 14.46
C LEU A 62 10.01 -8.08 15.40
N LYS A 63 9.80 -8.25 16.72
CA LYS A 63 10.80 -7.97 17.76
C LYS A 63 12.02 -8.90 17.66
N THR A 64 11.83 -10.12 17.16
CA THR A 64 12.90 -11.13 17.02
C THR A 64 13.42 -11.27 15.59
N PHE A 65 12.95 -10.43 14.67
CA PHE A 65 13.39 -10.49 13.28
C PHE A 65 14.86 -10.11 13.18
N ASP A 66 15.68 -11.06 12.67
CA ASP A 66 17.10 -10.84 12.42
C ASP A 66 17.29 -10.16 11.06
N THR A 67 17.90 -9.00 11.06
CA THR A 67 18.14 -8.19 9.87
C THR A 67 19.43 -8.52 9.14
N GLU A 68 20.39 -9.15 9.82
CA GLU A 68 21.75 -9.37 9.29
C GLU A 68 21.77 -10.18 7.98
N PRO A 69 21.02 -11.31 7.85
CA PRO A 69 20.99 -12.06 6.59
C PRO A 69 20.41 -11.29 5.40
N TRP A 70 19.66 -10.24 5.65
CA TRP A 70 18.87 -9.49 4.66
C TRP A 70 19.51 -8.18 4.23
N ARG A 71 20.50 -7.70 4.96
CA ARG A 71 21.16 -6.42 4.69
C ARG A 71 21.72 -6.36 3.27
N GLY A 72 21.39 -5.29 2.54
CA GLY A 72 21.79 -5.09 1.14
C GLY A 72 21.09 -6.00 0.12
N LYS A 73 20.11 -6.80 0.55
CA LYS A 73 19.31 -7.68 -0.34
C LYS A 73 17.86 -7.24 -0.49
N VAL A 74 17.46 -6.23 0.27
CA VAL A 74 16.09 -5.68 0.33
C VAL A 74 16.08 -4.30 -0.26
N ASP A 75 15.26 -4.09 -1.26
CA ASP A 75 15.11 -2.80 -1.93
C ASP A 75 14.03 -1.94 -1.25
N ILE A 76 12.96 -2.57 -0.76
CA ILE A 76 11.82 -1.88 -0.17
C ILE A 76 11.42 -2.56 1.14
N LEU A 77 11.24 -1.78 2.21
CA LEU A 77 10.54 -2.21 3.41
C LEU A 77 9.13 -1.63 3.41
N THR A 78 8.12 -2.48 3.50
CA THR A 78 6.72 -2.09 3.59
C THR A 78 6.14 -2.44 4.94
N GLY A 79 5.11 -1.70 5.40
CA GLY A 79 4.42 -2.09 6.62
C GLY A 79 3.28 -1.19 7.04
N GLY A 80 2.28 -1.83 7.68
CA GLY A 80 1.17 -1.17 8.36
C GLY A 80 1.20 -1.51 9.85
N PHE A 81 2.15 -0.95 10.60
CA PHE A 81 2.34 -1.31 12.00
C PHE A 81 1.23 -0.76 12.90
N PRO A 82 0.79 -1.50 13.95
CA PRO A 82 -0.28 -1.07 14.86
C PRO A 82 0.03 0.26 15.55
N CYS A 83 -0.98 1.14 15.58
CA CYS A 83 -0.93 2.44 16.25
C CYS A 83 -1.95 2.51 17.39
N GLN A 84 -2.14 1.42 18.13
CA GLN A 84 -3.13 1.36 19.22
C GLN A 84 -2.88 2.39 20.34
N PRO A 85 -1.64 2.78 20.70
CA PRO A 85 -1.39 3.82 21.68
C PRO A 85 -1.94 5.20 21.33
N PHE A 86 -2.16 5.46 20.02
CA PHE A 86 -2.55 6.76 19.48
C PHE A 86 -3.96 6.76 18.85
N SER A 87 -4.67 5.63 18.91
CA SER A 87 -6.03 5.57 18.37
C SER A 87 -7.04 6.16 19.36
N VAL A 88 -8.02 6.93 18.84
CA VAL A 88 -9.09 7.58 19.61
C VAL A 88 -9.93 6.59 20.44
N ALA A 89 -9.87 5.30 20.13
CA ALA A 89 -10.64 4.23 20.78
C ALA A 89 -9.87 3.48 21.89
N GLY A 90 -8.61 3.85 22.22
CA GLY A 90 -7.76 3.17 23.21
C GLY A 90 -7.35 4.07 24.37
N ALA A 91 -6.90 3.46 25.49
CA ALA A 91 -6.21 4.18 26.54
C ALA A 91 -4.89 4.73 25.95
N GLN A 92 -4.78 6.05 25.82
CA GLN A 92 -3.62 6.75 25.24
C GLN A 92 -2.41 6.66 26.18
N LEU A 93 -1.70 5.51 26.17
CA LEU A 93 -0.49 5.30 26.95
C LEU A 93 0.77 5.91 26.29
N GLY A 94 0.63 6.45 25.08
CA GLY A 94 1.73 7.14 24.38
C GLY A 94 2.89 6.24 23.97
N GLU A 95 4.10 6.79 24.02
CA GLU A 95 5.33 6.14 23.54
C GLU A 95 5.72 4.88 24.32
N ASP A 96 5.39 4.81 25.61
CA ASP A 96 5.75 3.70 26.52
C ASP A 96 4.79 2.50 26.40
N ASP A 97 3.81 2.54 25.53
CA ASP A 97 2.90 1.42 25.30
C ASP A 97 3.64 0.23 24.65
N PRO A 98 3.62 -0.97 25.26
CA PRO A 98 4.29 -2.15 24.72
C PRO A 98 3.77 -2.59 23.34
N ARG A 99 2.65 -2.02 22.89
CA ARG A 99 2.06 -2.20 21.56
C ARG A 99 2.59 -1.19 20.54
N ASN A 100 3.42 -0.22 20.96
CA ASN A 100 4.12 0.68 20.05
C ASN A 100 5.22 -0.12 19.32
N LEU A 101 5.01 -0.41 18.04
CA LEU A 101 5.98 -1.14 17.22
C LEU A 101 6.90 -0.22 16.41
N TRP A 102 6.84 1.10 16.61
CA TRP A 102 7.75 1.99 15.92
C TRP A 102 9.22 1.75 16.28
N PRO A 103 9.61 1.58 17.56
CA PRO A 103 11.00 1.29 17.92
C PRO A 103 11.56 0.04 17.23
N ASP A 104 10.75 -1.03 17.12
CA ASP A 104 11.12 -2.25 16.40
C ASP A 104 11.19 -2.01 14.89
N THR A 105 10.26 -1.26 14.32
CA THR A 105 10.27 -0.87 12.90
C THR A 105 11.53 -0.05 12.57
N ALA A 106 11.85 0.94 13.40
CA ALA A 106 13.06 1.75 13.26
C ALA A 106 14.34 0.89 13.38
N ARG A 107 14.37 -0.09 14.28
CA ARG A 107 15.46 -1.07 14.40
C ARG A 107 15.64 -1.86 13.10
N LEU A 108 14.54 -2.32 12.49
CA LEU A 108 14.61 -3.04 11.21
C LEU A 108 15.13 -2.13 10.09
N ILE A 109 14.66 -0.90 10.00
CA ILE A 109 15.13 0.07 9.00
C ILE A 109 16.63 0.31 9.15
N ARG A 110 17.13 0.51 10.38
CA ARG A 110 18.56 0.70 10.65
C ARG A 110 19.39 -0.54 10.28
N GLY A 111 18.86 -1.73 10.54
CA GLY A 111 19.57 -3.00 10.26
C GLY A 111 19.57 -3.38 8.78
N LEU A 112 18.42 -3.30 8.13
CA LEU A 112 18.24 -3.65 6.71
C LEU A 112 18.85 -2.60 5.78
N ARG A 113 18.71 -1.32 6.13
CA ARG A 113 19.09 -0.17 5.28
C ARG A 113 18.48 -0.25 3.88
N PRO A 114 17.17 -0.49 3.76
CA PRO A 114 16.54 -0.55 2.47
C PRO A 114 16.58 0.83 1.80
N PRO A 115 16.81 0.93 0.48
CA PRO A 115 16.72 2.21 -0.23
C PRO A 115 15.37 2.91 -0.04
N VAL A 116 14.28 2.15 0.01
CA VAL A 116 12.92 2.67 0.12
C VAL A 116 12.20 2.09 1.33
N VAL A 117 11.48 2.95 2.06
CA VAL A 117 10.57 2.58 3.14
C VAL A 117 9.17 3.10 2.81
N PHE A 118 8.17 2.24 2.77
CA PHE A 118 6.79 2.60 2.49
C PHE A 118 5.86 2.07 3.59
N LEU A 119 5.37 2.99 4.42
CA LEU A 119 4.58 2.68 5.60
C LEU A 119 3.16 3.23 5.51
N GLU A 120 2.24 2.55 6.19
CA GLU A 120 0.84 2.97 6.33
C GLU A 120 0.46 3.04 7.80
N ASN A 121 -0.45 3.97 8.12
CA ASN A 121 -1.05 4.02 9.45
C ASN A 121 -2.39 4.78 9.45
N VAL A 122 -3.06 4.76 10.61
CA VAL A 122 -4.27 5.57 10.83
C VAL A 122 -3.92 7.04 11.03
N PRO A 123 -4.84 8.00 10.69
CA PRO A 123 -4.56 9.44 10.87
C PRO A 123 -4.24 9.86 12.31
N GLY A 124 -4.68 9.11 13.31
CA GLY A 124 -4.37 9.38 14.72
C GLY A 124 -2.89 9.33 15.09
N ILE A 125 -2.03 8.78 14.20
CA ILE A 125 -0.57 8.77 14.42
C ILE A 125 0.11 10.12 14.09
N LEU A 126 -0.58 11.08 13.48
CA LEU A 126 0.04 12.27 12.90
C LEU A 126 0.92 13.05 13.91
N GLU A 127 0.48 13.22 15.14
CA GLU A 127 1.28 13.90 16.17
C GLU A 127 2.60 13.16 16.43
N TYR A 128 2.52 11.86 16.68
CA TYR A 128 3.70 11.01 16.89
C TYR A 128 4.56 10.88 15.62
N TYR A 129 3.93 10.89 14.46
CA TYR A 129 4.65 10.90 13.20
C TYR A 129 5.53 12.16 13.06
N PHE A 130 4.99 13.34 13.30
CA PHE A 130 5.76 14.58 13.17
C PHE A 130 6.78 14.79 14.28
N SER A 131 6.48 14.35 15.51
CA SER A 131 7.39 14.49 16.64
C SER A 131 8.53 13.48 16.66
N THR A 132 8.29 12.26 16.20
CA THR A 132 9.22 11.14 16.39
C THR A 132 9.58 10.42 15.09
N ILE A 133 8.59 9.87 14.36
CA ILE A 133 8.85 8.97 13.23
C ILE A 133 9.59 9.68 12.10
N ARG A 134 9.10 10.84 11.68
CA ARG A 134 9.68 11.61 10.58
C ARG A 134 11.08 12.13 10.90
N PRO A 135 11.35 12.71 12.10
CA PRO A 135 12.70 13.08 12.52
C PRO A 135 13.67 11.90 12.50
N GLU A 136 13.30 10.74 13.07
CA GLU A 136 14.17 9.56 13.10
C GLU A 136 14.48 9.02 11.70
N LEU A 137 13.51 8.99 10.78
CA LEU A 137 13.75 8.59 9.40
C LEU A 137 14.76 9.55 8.71
N ARG A 138 14.62 10.85 8.95
CA ARG A 138 15.57 11.87 8.44
C ARG A 138 16.96 11.72 9.04
N GLU A 139 17.06 11.44 10.35
CA GLU A 139 18.32 11.17 11.02
C GLU A 139 19.01 9.92 10.44
N MET A 140 18.24 8.92 10.03
CA MET A 140 18.75 7.75 9.32
C MET A 140 19.18 8.06 7.86
N GLY A 141 19.02 9.28 7.37
CA GLY A 141 19.43 9.73 6.03
C GLY A 141 18.37 9.53 4.95
N TYR A 142 17.08 9.41 5.31
CA TYR A 142 16.01 9.34 4.33
C TYR A 142 15.40 10.71 4.05
N GLU A 143 15.11 10.98 2.80
CA GLU A 143 14.11 11.98 2.43
C GLU A 143 12.71 11.40 2.61
N VAL A 144 11.83 12.18 3.26
CA VAL A 144 10.53 11.67 3.69
C VAL A 144 9.41 12.55 3.16
N THR A 145 8.42 11.91 2.57
CA THR A 145 7.16 12.54 2.18
C THR A 145 5.99 11.73 2.71
N GLU A 146 4.90 12.42 2.96
CA GLU A 146 3.68 11.83 3.49
C GLU A 146 2.44 12.37 2.81
N GLY A 147 1.33 11.65 2.96
CA GLY A 147 0.01 12.08 2.51
C GLY A 147 -1.12 11.30 3.16
N LEU A 148 -2.27 11.94 3.25
CA LEU A 148 -3.52 11.30 3.66
C LEU A 148 -4.28 10.88 2.41
N PHE A 149 -4.66 9.61 2.35
CA PHE A 149 -5.40 9.02 1.25
C PHE A 149 -6.62 8.29 1.78
N SER A 150 -7.71 8.30 1.02
CA SER A 150 -8.95 7.63 1.40
C SER A 150 -9.35 6.58 0.38
N ALA A 151 -10.07 5.55 0.83
CA ALA A 151 -10.59 4.53 -0.07
C ALA A 151 -11.61 5.10 -1.06
N SER A 152 -12.39 6.11 -0.64
CA SER A 152 -13.32 6.82 -1.53
C SER A 152 -12.64 7.52 -2.72
N GLU A 153 -11.37 7.94 -2.59
CA GLU A 153 -10.61 8.51 -3.71
C GLU A 153 -10.23 7.49 -4.79
N THR A 154 -10.38 6.22 -4.50
CA THR A 154 -10.16 5.11 -5.44
C THR A 154 -11.46 4.45 -5.87
N GLY A 155 -12.61 5.06 -5.57
CA GLY A 155 -13.94 4.57 -5.96
C GLY A 155 -14.62 3.66 -4.94
N ALA A 156 -14.00 3.41 -3.77
CA ALA A 156 -14.62 2.58 -2.74
C ALA A 156 -15.84 3.29 -2.08
N PRO A 157 -16.89 2.55 -1.68
CA PRO A 157 -18.10 3.11 -1.08
C PRO A 157 -17.90 3.57 0.39
N HIS A 158 -16.67 3.56 0.90
CA HIS A 158 -16.33 3.95 2.26
C HIS A 158 -15.11 4.87 2.30
N LYS A 159 -15.07 5.78 3.27
CA LYS A 159 -14.01 6.80 3.35
C LYS A 159 -12.64 6.22 3.69
N ARG A 160 -12.51 5.46 4.77
CA ARG A 160 -11.28 4.79 5.26
C ARG A 160 -10.00 5.60 4.99
N GLN A 161 -9.82 6.73 5.67
CA GLN A 161 -8.63 7.57 5.52
C GLN A 161 -7.42 6.95 6.20
N ARG A 162 -6.25 7.00 5.55
CA ARG A 162 -4.95 6.49 6.04
C ARG A 162 -3.84 7.47 5.70
N ILE A 163 -2.87 7.57 6.58
CA ILE A 163 -1.59 8.21 6.25
C ILE A 163 -0.69 7.17 5.58
N PHE A 164 -0.07 7.57 4.48
CA PHE A 164 1.04 6.83 3.88
C PHE A 164 2.30 7.67 3.97
N ILE A 165 3.42 7.02 4.25
CA ILE A 165 4.74 7.60 4.43
C ILE A 165 5.66 6.90 3.44
N LEU A 166 6.30 7.68 2.58
CA LEU A 166 7.33 7.20 1.68
C LEU A 166 8.65 7.87 2.06
N ALA A 167 9.64 7.06 2.36
CA ALA A 167 10.99 7.52 2.66
C ALA A 167 11.96 6.86 1.67
N ASP A 168 12.87 7.65 1.13
CA ASP A 168 13.88 7.24 0.18
C ASP A 168 15.25 7.71 0.64
N THR A 169 16.29 6.91 0.45
CA THR A 169 17.65 7.36 0.74
C THR A 169 18.03 8.48 -0.23
N ASP A 170 18.47 9.61 0.29
CA ASP A 170 18.92 10.72 -0.52
C ASP A 170 19.95 10.22 -1.55
N SER A 171 19.62 10.40 -2.82
CA SER A 171 20.41 10.00 -3.98
C SER A 171 21.74 10.78 -4.13
N SER A 172 22.16 11.54 -3.09
CA SER A 172 23.48 12.21 -3.07
C SER A 172 24.66 11.24 -2.90
N GLY A 173 24.45 9.94 -2.68
CA GLY A 173 25.46 8.91 -2.27
C GLY A 173 25.82 8.02 -3.37
N SER A 174 25.55 7.63 -4.43
CA SER A 174 26.24 6.93 -5.53
C SER A 174 25.48 6.97 -6.88
N ARG A 175 26.24 6.89 -7.96
CA ARG A 175 25.65 6.83 -9.31
C ARG A 175 24.72 5.61 -9.52
N GLN A 176 24.98 4.54 -8.78
CA GLN A 176 24.17 3.30 -8.84
C GLN A 176 22.79 3.49 -8.17
N ASP A 177 22.72 4.25 -7.06
CA ASP A 177 21.47 4.52 -6.37
C ASP A 177 20.56 5.46 -7.19
N ARG A 178 21.16 6.40 -7.97
CA ARG A 178 20.40 7.29 -8.87
C ARG A 178 19.71 6.55 -10.02
N GLU A 179 20.37 5.55 -10.60
CA GLU A 179 19.76 4.73 -11.65
C GLU A 179 18.61 3.89 -11.11
N GLN A 180 18.70 3.42 -9.85
CA GLN A 180 17.62 2.67 -9.19
C GLN A 180 16.41 3.55 -8.91
N THR A 181 16.62 4.74 -8.36
CA THR A 181 15.53 5.68 -8.04
C THR A 181 14.84 6.19 -9.33
N GLN A 182 15.60 6.37 -10.41
CA GLN A 182 15.03 6.75 -11.72
C GLN A 182 14.20 5.62 -12.36
N LEU A 183 14.60 4.35 -12.18
CA LEU A 183 13.90 3.22 -12.79
C LEU A 183 12.50 2.99 -12.22
N TRP A 184 12.32 3.03 -10.89
CA TRP A 184 10.98 2.86 -10.33
C TRP A 184 10.13 4.14 -10.40
N ALA A 185 10.77 5.28 -10.62
CA ALA A 185 10.08 6.52 -10.97
C ALA A 185 9.57 6.54 -12.42
N SER A 186 10.24 5.89 -13.37
CA SER A 186 9.82 5.83 -14.78
C SER A 186 8.81 4.71 -15.06
N GLY A 187 8.72 3.70 -14.20
CA GLY A 187 7.70 2.64 -14.31
C GLY A 187 6.26 3.14 -14.17
N SER A 188 6.05 4.36 -13.67
CA SER A 188 4.73 4.97 -13.56
C SER A 188 4.19 5.56 -14.88
N GLU A 189 5.04 5.72 -15.90
CA GLU A 189 4.64 6.34 -17.18
C GLU A 189 4.19 5.35 -18.26
N GLN A 190 4.39 4.03 -18.07
CA GLN A 190 4.13 3.05 -19.14
C GLN A 190 2.74 2.41 -19.16
N SER A 191 1.80 2.82 -18.32
CA SER A 191 0.43 2.28 -18.33
C SER A 191 -0.62 3.15 -19.05
N SER A 192 -0.23 4.17 -19.82
CA SER A 192 -1.15 4.99 -20.62
C SER A 192 -0.67 5.23 -22.06
N GLY A 193 -0.16 4.19 -22.70
CA GLY A 193 0.22 4.21 -24.12
C GLY A 193 -0.91 3.76 -25.02
N THR A 194 -1.89 4.61 -25.30
CA THR A 194 -2.69 4.53 -26.52
C THR A 194 -2.00 5.38 -27.59
N SER A 195 -1.57 4.71 -28.64
CA SER A 195 -0.98 5.25 -29.86
C SER A 195 -1.74 6.47 -30.39
N GLY A 196 -1.13 7.66 -30.28
CA GLY A 196 -1.57 8.87 -30.96
C GLY A 196 -0.91 8.96 -32.32
N VAL A 197 -1.68 8.78 -33.37
CA VAL A 197 -1.31 9.16 -34.74
C VAL A 197 -1.46 10.68 -34.83
N SER A 198 -0.36 11.36 -35.08
CA SER A 198 -0.33 12.78 -35.47
C SER A 198 -1.06 13.00 -36.80
N ARG A 199 -2.06 13.84 -36.80
CA ARG A 199 -2.56 14.53 -38.00
C ARG A 199 -2.74 16.00 -37.65
N GLU A 200 -2.04 16.84 -38.39
CA GLU A 200 -2.24 18.27 -38.46
C GLU A 200 -3.56 18.63 -39.13
N GLY A 201 -4.20 19.70 -38.61
CA GLY A 201 -5.03 20.62 -39.42
C GLY A 201 -6.51 20.32 -39.46
N GLU A 202 -7.27 21.17 -38.86
CA GLU A 202 -8.40 21.96 -39.37
C GLU A 202 -9.44 22.23 -38.26
N ASP A 203 -9.72 23.51 -38.10
CA ASP A 203 -10.76 24.04 -37.22
C ASP A 203 -12.13 23.54 -37.66
N GLY A 204 -12.81 22.81 -36.79
CA GLY A 204 -14.18 22.37 -36.97
C GLY A 204 -14.82 22.16 -35.61
N GLU A 205 -15.81 22.99 -35.29
CA GLU A 205 -16.72 22.77 -34.17
C GLU A 205 -17.27 21.36 -34.22
N VAL A 206 -16.92 20.53 -33.26
CA VAL A 206 -17.51 19.20 -33.07
C VAL A 206 -18.38 19.25 -31.83
N GLU A 207 -19.70 19.31 -32.07
CA GLU A 207 -20.70 18.94 -31.07
C GLU A 207 -20.28 17.63 -30.38
N GLY A 208 -20.14 17.71 -29.07
CA GLY A 208 -19.79 16.55 -28.23
C GLY A 208 -20.89 15.50 -28.24
N LYS A 209 -20.82 14.54 -29.17
CA LYS A 209 -21.47 13.25 -28.99
C LYS A 209 -20.68 12.51 -27.92
N GLY A 210 -21.27 12.43 -26.72
CA GLY A 210 -20.78 11.57 -25.65
C GLY A 210 -20.53 10.16 -26.23
N ARG A 211 -19.31 9.65 -26.07
CA ARG A 211 -19.06 8.21 -26.24
C ARG A 211 -19.95 7.51 -25.23
N GLU A 212 -20.97 6.81 -25.69
CA GLU A 212 -21.64 5.79 -24.90
C GLU A 212 -20.55 4.80 -24.45
N LEU A 213 -20.23 4.84 -23.16
CA LEU A 213 -19.43 3.80 -22.55
C LEU A 213 -20.25 2.51 -22.69
N ASP A 214 -19.66 1.48 -23.25
CA ASP A 214 -20.25 0.15 -23.28
C ASP A 214 -20.36 -0.35 -21.83
N GLU A 215 -21.49 -0.07 -21.20
CA GLU A 215 -21.78 -0.43 -19.80
C GLU A 215 -21.73 -1.94 -19.58
N SER A 216 -21.80 -2.75 -20.63
CA SER A 216 -21.77 -4.22 -20.57
C SER A 216 -20.39 -4.79 -20.17
N ARG A 217 -19.33 -3.98 -20.14
CA ARG A 217 -17.95 -4.39 -19.82
C ARG A 217 -17.38 -3.75 -18.55
N TYR A 218 -18.13 -2.91 -17.87
CA TYR A 218 -17.65 -2.23 -16.67
C TYR A 218 -17.88 -3.09 -15.43
N VAL A 219 -16.86 -3.80 -14.98
CA VAL A 219 -16.86 -4.42 -13.65
C VAL A 219 -16.28 -3.40 -12.66
N PRO A 220 -17.08 -2.93 -11.69
CA PRO A 220 -16.58 -1.97 -10.71
C PRO A 220 -15.44 -2.60 -9.87
N LEU A 221 -14.39 -1.81 -9.62
CA LEU A 221 -13.23 -2.23 -8.80
C LEU A 221 -13.63 -2.61 -7.36
N TYR A 222 -14.74 -2.06 -6.88
CA TYR A 222 -15.30 -2.34 -5.56
C TYR A 222 -16.75 -2.80 -5.69
N PRO A 223 -17.19 -3.73 -4.85
CA PRO A 223 -18.60 -4.10 -4.80
C PRO A 223 -19.46 -2.90 -4.35
N PRO A 224 -20.71 -2.80 -4.79
CA PRO A 224 -21.64 -1.80 -4.34
C PRO A 224 -21.82 -1.79 -2.82
N GLY A 225 -22.20 -0.67 -2.25
CA GLY A 225 -22.50 -0.56 -0.82
C GLY A 225 -23.69 -1.46 -0.39
N PRO A 226 -23.83 -1.79 0.91
CA PRO A 226 -24.84 -2.74 1.37
C PRO A 226 -26.30 -2.33 1.08
N GLY A 227 -26.56 -1.04 0.82
CA GLY A 227 -27.89 -0.51 0.51
C GLY A 227 -28.12 -0.18 -0.97
N ASP A 228 -27.09 -0.32 -1.81
CA ASP A 228 -27.12 0.01 -3.24
C ASP A 228 -27.68 -1.17 -4.04
N ARG A 229 -29.02 -1.27 -4.11
CA ARG A 229 -29.70 -2.34 -4.81
C ARG A 229 -29.46 -2.33 -6.33
N ASP A 230 -29.38 -1.16 -6.92
CA ASP A 230 -29.21 -1.01 -8.36
C ASP A 230 -27.79 -1.36 -8.77
N GLY A 231 -26.78 -0.93 -7.99
CA GLY A 231 -25.40 -1.32 -8.17
C GLY A 231 -25.19 -2.84 -8.02
N TRP A 232 -25.84 -3.48 -7.04
CA TRP A 232 -25.80 -4.93 -6.90
C TRP A 232 -26.48 -5.66 -8.06
N ALA A 233 -27.65 -5.18 -8.52
CA ALA A 233 -28.31 -5.77 -9.68
C ALA A 233 -27.44 -5.69 -10.93
N LEU A 234 -26.79 -4.57 -11.16
CA LEU A 234 -25.84 -4.40 -12.28
C LEU A 234 -24.63 -5.32 -12.12
N LEU A 235 -23.99 -5.35 -10.95
CA LEU A 235 -22.82 -6.21 -10.72
C LEU A 235 -23.15 -7.69 -10.95
N LEU A 236 -24.26 -8.19 -10.40
CA LEU A 236 -24.69 -9.58 -10.55
C LEU A 236 -25.10 -9.93 -11.98
N SER A 237 -25.51 -8.95 -12.78
CA SER A 237 -25.77 -9.17 -14.21
C SER A 237 -24.49 -9.40 -15.02
N ILE A 238 -23.36 -8.85 -14.57
CA ILE A 238 -22.04 -8.96 -15.22
C ILE A 238 -21.23 -10.12 -14.63
N VAL A 239 -21.28 -10.30 -13.31
CA VAL A 239 -20.55 -11.32 -12.55
C VAL A 239 -21.54 -12.03 -11.61
N PRO A 240 -22.27 -13.05 -12.09
CA PRO A 240 -23.28 -13.76 -11.28
C PRO A 240 -22.73 -14.37 -9.98
N GLU A 241 -21.43 -14.71 -9.95
CA GLU A 241 -20.74 -15.29 -8.80
C GLU A 241 -20.33 -14.25 -7.74
N ALA A 242 -20.56 -12.95 -7.98
CA ALA A 242 -20.21 -11.86 -7.07
C ALA A 242 -21.13 -11.79 -5.82
N GLU A 243 -21.83 -12.85 -5.46
CA GLU A 243 -22.63 -12.90 -4.24
C GLU A 243 -21.75 -12.61 -3.03
N PRO A 244 -22.21 -11.72 -2.11
CA PRO A 244 -21.46 -11.44 -0.91
C PRO A 244 -21.33 -12.72 -0.08
N THR A 245 -20.11 -13.20 0.10
CA THR A 245 -19.77 -14.41 0.86
C THR A 245 -20.12 -14.28 2.34
N PHE A 246 -20.63 -13.14 2.80
CA PHE A 246 -20.99 -12.84 4.18
C PHE A 246 -22.48 -12.51 4.32
N CYS A 247 -23.27 -13.50 4.65
CA CYS A 247 -24.56 -13.27 5.30
C CYS A 247 -24.31 -12.89 6.75
N ARG A 248 -24.61 -11.66 7.14
CA ARG A 248 -24.74 -11.29 8.54
C ARG A 248 -25.96 -12.04 9.11
N THR A 249 -25.71 -13.15 9.80
CA THR A 249 -26.74 -13.75 10.63
C THR A 249 -26.95 -12.87 11.86
N LEU A 250 -28.18 -12.46 12.13
CA LEU A 250 -28.55 -11.56 13.20
C LEU A 250 -28.27 -12.11 14.63
N ASN A 251 -27.83 -13.36 14.76
CA ASN A 251 -27.65 -14.05 16.03
C ASN A 251 -26.24 -14.60 16.23
N GLY A 252 -25.28 -13.70 16.33
CA GLY A 252 -23.92 -14.03 16.75
C GLY A 252 -23.00 -14.48 15.59
N THR A 253 -21.88 -13.82 15.50
CA THR A 253 -20.78 -14.22 14.61
C THR A 253 -20.08 -15.43 15.21
N THR A 254 -19.80 -16.45 14.40
CA THR A 254 -18.85 -17.49 14.80
C THR A 254 -17.47 -16.87 14.99
N SER A 255 -16.69 -17.36 15.95
CA SER A 255 -15.35 -16.81 16.28
C SER A 255 -14.43 -16.63 15.04
N GLY A 256 -14.58 -17.49 14.03
CA GLY A 256 -13.82 -17.39 12.77
C GLY A 256 -14.23 -16.21 11.88
N VAL A 257 -15.47 -15.74 11.94
CA VAL A 257 -15.94 -14.57 11.18
C VAL A 257 -15.36 -13.29 11.77
N ASP A 258 -15.31 -13.17 13.11
CA ASP A 258 -14.74 -12.00 13.79
C ASP A 258 -13.25 -11.81 13.46
N LEU A 259 -12.49 -12.91 13.41
CA LEU A 259 -11.07 -12.87 13.04
C LEU A 259 -10.87 -12.40 11.59
N ARG A 260 -11.68 -12.90 10.65
CA ARG A 260 -11.64 -12.48 9.24
C ARG A 260 -12.04 -11.02 9.07
N LEU A 261 -13.09 -10.57 9.76
CA LEU A 261 -13.52 -9.17 9.75
C LEU A 261 -12.45 -8.24 10.33
N ARG A 262 -11.74 -8.65 11.40
CA ARG A 262 -10.61 -7.90 11.94
C ARG A 262 -9.46 -7.81 10.96
N ALA A 263 -9.10 -8.91 10.30
CA ALA A 263 -8.03 -8.93 9.29
C ALA A 263 -8.34 -7.98 8.13
N ILE A 264 -9.57 -8.01 7.60
CA ILE A 264 -10.03 -7.09 6.55
C ILE A 264 -10.13 -5.66 7.09
N GLY A 265 -10.66 -5.49 8.31
CA GLY A 265 -10.81 -4.20 8.97
C GLY A 265 -9.47 -3.49 9.24
N ASN A 266 -8.41 -4.23 9.53
CA ASN A 266 -7.08 -3.70 9.78
C ASN A 266 -6.22 -3.63 8.51
N GLY A 267 -6.53 -4.38 7.46
CA GLY A 267 -5.73 -4.44 6.25
C GLY A 267 -5.76 -3.18 5.40
N VAL A 268 -4.82 -3.04 4.52
CA VAL A 268 -4.70 -1.89 3.60
C VAL A 268 -5.46 -2.17 2.30
N VAL A 269 -6.19 -1.20 1.80
CA VAL A 269 -6.85 -1.30 0.48
C VAL A 269 -5.79 -1.17 -0.62
N PRO A 270 -5.58 -2.21 -1.48
CA PRO A 270 -4.48 -2.20 -2.46
C PRO A 270 -4.49 -0.99 -3.39
N ALA A 271 -5.63 -0.61 -3.94
CA ALA A 271 -5.74 0.53 -4.84
C ALA A 271 -5.35 1.87 -4.16
N VAL A 272 -5.58 1.99 -2.84
CA VAL A 272 -5.15 3.17 -2.07
C VAL A 272 -3.63 3.17 -1.90
N ALA A 273 -3.02 2.01 -1.60
CA ALA A 273 -1.57 1.88 -1.53
C ALA A 273 -0.90 2.19 -2.87
N ALA A 274 -1.44 1.68 -3.99
CA ALA A 274 -0.98 1.99 -5.33
C ALA A 274 -1.02 3.49 -5.64
N ARG A 275 -2.17 4.15 -5.36
CA ARG A 275 -2.33 5.59 -5.53
C ARG A 275 -1.36 6.37 -4.66
N ALA A 276 -1.25 6.01 -3.38
CA ALA A 276 -0.37 6.68 -2.43
C ALA A 276 1.09 6.60 -2.89
N PHE A 277 1.56 5.42 -3.29
CA PHE A 277 2.91 5.23 -3.76
C PHE A 277 3.22 6.07 -4.99
N ARG A 278 2.33 6.12 -6.00
CA ARG A 278 2.49 6.99 -7.19
C ARG A 278 2.62 8.46 -6.81
N VAL A 279 1.67 8.97 -6.03
CA VAL A 279 1.62 10.40 -5.66
C VAL A 279 2.83 10.80 -4.81
N LEU A 280 3.22 9.96 -3.84
CA LEU A 280 4.35 10.26 -2.97
C LEU A 280 5.69 10.15 -3.71
N SER A 281 5.84 9.20 -4.63
CA SER A 281 7.01 9.11 -5.50
C SER A 281 7.20 10.34 -6.36
N GLU A 282 6.12 10.88 -6.93
CA GLU A 282 6.16 12.13 -7.69
C GLU A 282 6.53 13.34 -6.81
N LYS A 283 6.06 13.37 -5.56
CA LYS A 283 6.44 14.43 -4.60
C LYS A 283 7.93 14.39 -4.29
N LEU A 284 8.52 13.20 -4.02
CA LEU A 284 9.95 13.06 -3.76
C LEU A 284 10.79 13.51 -4.96
N LYS A 285 10.42 13.13 -6.18
CA LYS A 285 11.08 13.60 -7.40
C LYS A 285 11.15 15.13 -7.49
N LYS A 286 10.07 15.81 -7.16
CA LYS A 286 9.99 17.28 -7.20
C LYS A 286 10.81 17.95 -6.10
N GLN A 287 10.96 17.31 -4.95
CA GLN A 287 11.79 17.82 -3.84
C GLN A 287 13.28 17.73 -4.12
N GLY A 288 13.75 16.68 -4.82
CA GLY A 288 15.14 16.52 -5.23
C GLY A 288 15.60 17.44 -6.38
N ASN A 289 14.68 18.13 -7.05
CA ASN A 289 14.95 19.04 -8.17
C ASN A 289 15.06 20.51 -7.78
N PHE A 290 15.01 20.88 -6.49
CA PHE A 290 15.28 22.24 -6.07
C PHE A 290 16.81 22.45 -5.98
N PRO A 291 17.36 23.46 -6.70
CA PRO A 291 18.75 23.83 -6.50
C PRO A 291 18.92 24.27 -5.04
N LYS A 292 19.91 23.71 -4.37
CA LYS A 292 20.36 24.24 -3.08
C LYS A 292 20.74 25.69 -3.29
N LEU A 293 19.92 26.61 -2.78
CA LEU A 293 20.29 28.02 -2.64
C LEU A 293 21.35 28.16 -1.56
#